data_a11beaca3ae6d100a70cfa0fb4f59d70
#
_entry.id   a11beaca3ae6d100a70cfa0fb4f59d70
#
_cell.length_a   1.000
_cell.length_b   1.000
_cell.length_c   1.000
_cell.angle_alpha   90.00
_cell.angle_beta   90.00
_cell.angle_gamma   90.00
#
_symmetry.space_group_name_H-M   'P 1'
#
loop_
_entity.id
_entity.type
_entity.pdbx_description
1 polymer ?
#
loop_
_entity_poly.entity_id
_entity_poly.type
_entity_poly.pdbx_seq_one_letter_code
_entity_poly.pdbx_strand_id
1 'polypeptide(L)'
;MAWYGHSASGAQRWRCTPCTISQVSRINSAAKHLDEFVAWLLGRRRQVDLPGGGRSFRRRCEPLWQLWPFSPIIDEVHEVIFVDGIHLGPNAVVLIAQTPDCVLGWYATRSENSRAWSALISRIAPPALVVTDKGSGFARACKNIWPTTRVQRCTFHAYCRIRQATTTRPKLEASRSLYALGRHHLRARH
;
A
#
# COMPACT_ATOMS: atom_id res chain seq x y z
N MET A 1 3.87 -35.81 -28.17
CA MET A 1 4.58 -34.67 -28.80
C MET A 1 6.07 -34.89 -28.73
N ALA A 2 6.77 -34.76 -29.86
CA ALA A 2 8.21 -34.88 -29.93
C ALA A 2 8.88 -33.52 -29.98
N TRP A 3 10.11 -33.44 -29.50
CA TRP A 3 10.91 -32.21 -29.58
C TRP A 3 11.15 -31.85 -31.06
N TYR A 4 10.99 -30.56 -31.41
CA TYR A 4 11.06 -30.05 -32.78
C TYR A 4 11.86 -28.73 -32.88
N GLY A 5 12.98 -28.65 -32.19
CA GLY A 5 13.89 -27.51 -32.26
C GLY A 5 13.41 -26.29 -31.46
N HIS A 6 13.87 -25.09 -31.88
CA HIS A 6 13.57 -23.81 -31.22
C HIS A 6 12.89 -22.84 -32.18
N SER A 7 12.11 -21.89 -31.65
CA SER A 7 11.59 -20.77 -32.42
C SER A 7 12.69 -19.72 -32.67
N ALA A 8 12.43 -18.73 -33.54
CA ALA A 8 13.34 -17.61 -33.75
C ALA A 8 13.62 -16.78 -32.46
N SER A 9 12.74 -16.87 -31.46
CA SER A 9 12.92 -16.26 -30.12
C SER A 9 13.63 -17.17 -29.11
N GLY A 10 14.17 -18.33 -29.55
CA GLY A 10 14.85 -19.28 -28.66
C GLY A 10 13.93 -20.19 -27.83
N ALA A 11 12.62 -20.10 -27.98
CA ALA A 11 11.69 -20.92 -27.22
C ALA A 11 11.60 -22.33 -27.80
N GLN A 12 11.57 -23.34 -26.92
CA GLN A 12 11.49 -24.75 -27.30
C GLN A 12 10.17 -25.05 -28.03
N ARG A 13 10.25 -25.77 -29.16
CA ARG A 13 9.11 -26.20 -29.95
C ARG A 13 8.87 -27.70 -29.81
N TRP A 14 7.60 -28.04 -29.74
CA TRP A 14 7.12 -29.41 -29.72
C TRP A 14 6.19 -29.66 -30.91
N ARG A 15 6.25 -30.83 -31.54
CA ARG A 15 5.36 -31.21 -32.64
C ARG A 15 4.64 -32.50 -32.33
N CYS A 16 3.37 -32.54 -32.62
CA CYS A 16 2.59 -33.77 -32.57
C CYS A 16 2.86 -34.58 -33.84
N THR A 17 3.36 -35.82 -33.71
CA THR A 17 3.67 -36.68 -34.85
C THR A 17 2.43 -37.04 -35.67
N PRO A 18 1.27 -37.41 -35.05
CA PRO A 18 0.07 -37.78 -35.83
C PRO A 18 -0.61 -36.60 -36.52
N CYS A 19 -0.80 -35.45 -35.83
CA CYS A 19 -1.56 -34.32 -36.36
C CYS A 19 -0.70 -33.16 -36.89
N THR A 20 0.62 -33.27 -36.82
CA THR A 20 1.62 -32.27 -37.27
C THR A 20 1.52 -30.88 -36.62
N ILE A 21 0.58 -30.66 -35.72
CA ILE A 21 0.45 -29.37 -34.96
C ILE A 21 1.71 -29.15 -34.13
N SER A 22 2.27 -27.95 -34.22
CA SER A 22 3.42 -27.53 -33.42
C SER A 22 3.00 -26.55 -32.34
N GLN A 23 3.56 -26.71 -31.15
CA GLN A 23 3.35 -25.83 -30.01
C GLN A 23 4.72 -25.34 -29.53
N VAL A 24 4.79 -24.05 -29.15
CA VAL A 24 5.98 -23.46 -28.56
C VAL A 24 5.80 -23.45 -27.05
N SER A 25 6.81 -23.95 -26.34
CA SER A 25 6.86 -23.79 -24.89
C SER A 25 6.98 -22.29 -24.56
N ARG A 26 6.00 -21.74 -23.84
CA ARG A 26 6.10 -20.36 -23.36
C ARG A 26 7.13 -20.33 -22.25
N ILE A 27 8.16 -19.49 -22.41
CA ILE A 27 9.09 -19.19 -21.32
C ILE A 27 8.28 -18.48 -20.24
N ASN A 28 8.22 -19.06 -19.05
CA ASN A 28 7.58 -18.40 -17.92
C ASN A 28 8.47 -17.24 -17.44
N SER A 29 8.18 -16.06 -17.92
CA SER A 29 8.89 -14.83 -17.51
C SER A 29 8.30 -14.20 -16.24
N ALA A 30 7.31 -14.84 -15.60
CA ALA A 30 6.61 -14.27 -14.44
C ALA A 30 7.57 -14.02 -13.27
N ALA A 31 8.48 -14.96 -12.97
CA ALA A 31 9.47 -14.77 -11.91
C ALA A 31 10.38 -13.57 -12.18
N LYS A 32 10.90 -13.45 -13.40
CA LYS A 32 11.72 -12.27 -13.78
C LYS A 32 10.96 -10.96 -13.65
N HIS A 33 9.70 -10.92 -14.07
CA HIS A 33 8.88 -9.73 -13.94
C HIS A 33 8.56 -9.41 -12.47
N LEU A 34 8.41 -10.43 -11.62
CA LEU A 34 8.22 -10.26 -10.19
C LEU A 34 9.48 -9.65 -9.55
N ASP A 35 10.66 -10.16 -9.87
CA ASP A 35 11.93 -9.61 -9.38
C ASP A 35 12.12 -8.14 -9.81
N GLU A 36 11.85 -7.84 -11.09
CA GLU A 36 11.88 -6.45 -11.60
C GLU A 36 10.88 -5.56 -10.84
N PHE A 37 9.67 -6.07 -10.58
CA PHE A 37 8.62 -5.34 -9.88
C PHE A 37 8.99 -5.06 -8.42
N VAL A 38 9.47 -6.08 -7.69
CA VAL A 38 9.88 -5.93 -6.28
C VAL A 38 11.08 -5.00 -6.16
N ALA A 39 12.09 -5.14 -7.02
CA ALA A 39 13.25 -4.26 -7.03
C ALA A 39 12.88 -2.80 -7.32
N TRP A 40 11.92 -2.56 -8.22
CA TRP A 40 11.40 -1.22 -8.47
C TRP A 40 10.56 -0.70 -7.31
N LEU A 41 9.68 -1.54 -6.73
CA LEU A 41 8.77 -1.20 -5.63
C LEU A 41 9.53 -0.70 -4.40
N LEU A 42 10.60 -1.41 -4.04
CA LEU A 42 11.46 -1.09 -2.90
C LEU A 42 12.58 -0.11 -3.26
N GLY A 43 12.75 0.17 -4.55
CA GLY A 43 13.79 1.05 -5.07
C GLY A 43 13.41 2.53 -5.00
N ARG A 44 14.40 3.39 -5.35
CA ARG A 44 14.22 4.86 -5.37
C ARG A 44 13.81 5.41 -6.74
N ARG A 45 13.80 4.59 -7.80
CA ARG A 45 13.47 5.03 -9.16
C ARG A 45 11.97 5.23 -9.31
N ARG A 46 11.56 6.38 -9.80
CA ARG A 46 10.17 6.62 -10.18
C ARG A 46 9.88 5.92 -11.51
N GLN A 47 8.62 5.58 -11.77
CA GLN A 47 8.23 4.92 -13.02
C GLN A 47 8.61 5.73 -14.27
N VAL A 48 8.48 7.06 -14.20
CA VAL A 48 8.81 7.95 -15.32
C VAL A 48 10.29 7.94 -15.70
N ASP A 49 11.17 7.57 -14.77
CA ASP A 49 12.63 7.50 -14.96
C ASP A 49 13.06 6.19 -15.65
N LEU A 50 12.12 5.27 -15.91
CA LEU A 50 12.37 4.02 -16.61
C LEU A 50 12.32 4.20 -18.14
N PRO A 51 13.00 3.36 -18.93
CA PRO A 51 12.97 3.44 -20.38
C PRO A 51 11.54 3.52 -20.94
N GLY A 52 11.32 4.44 -21.89
CA GLY A 52 9.99 4.71 -22.47
C GLY A 52 8.98 5.25 -21.47
N GLY A 53 9.43 5.98 -20.41
CA GLY A 53 8.56 6.50 -19.36
C GLY A 53 7.86 5.36 -18.55
N GLY A 54 8.44 4.17 -18.56
CA GLY A 54 7.92 3.02 -17.84
C GLY A 54 6.61 2.42 -18.36
N ARG A 55 6.16 2.78 -19.58
CA ARG A 55 4.89 2.26 -20.14
C ARG A 55 4.89 0.73 -20.27
N SER A 56 5.93 0.17 -20.86
CA SER A 56 6.07 -1.29 -21.02
C SER A 56 6.23 -1.99 -19.67
N PHE A 57 6.98 -1.40 -18.75
CA PHE A 57 7.13 -1.88 -17.38
C PHE A 57 5.77 -1.92 -16.67
N ARG A 58 5.01 -0.83 -16.67
CA ARG A 58 3.67 -0.78 -16.07
C ARG A 58 2.75 -1.87 -16.58
N ARG A 59 2.69 -2.08 -17.92
CA ARG A 59 1.84 -3.11 -18.52
C ARG A 59 2.24 -4.52 -18.09
N ARG A 60 3.55 -4.80 -17.96
CA ARG A 60 4.04 -6.12 -17.48
C ARG A 60 3.75 -6.32 -16.01
N CYS A 61 3.87 -5.29 -15.21
CA CYS A 61 3.74 -5.38 -13.75
C CYS A 61 2.31 -5.16 -13.24
N GLU A 62 1.36 -4.76 -14.09
CA GLU A 62 -0.03 -4.55 -13.69
C GLU A 62 -0.66 -5.78 -12.99
N PRO A 63 -0.52 -7.01 -13.53
CA PRO A 63 -1.04 -8.20 -12.87
C PRO A 63 -0.37 -8.52 -11.53
N LEU A 64 0.86 -8.05 -11.31
CA LEU A 64 1.64 -8.36 -10.11
C LEU A 64 1.11 -7.64 -8.87
N TRP A 65 0.35 -6.54 -9.04
CA TRP A 65 -0.34 -5.89 -7.94
C TRP A 65 -1.43 -6.79 -7.30
N GLN A 66 -1.93 -7.77 -8.06
CA GLN A 66 -2.93 -8.73 -7.58
C GLN A 66 -2.32 -9.94 -6.86
N LEU A 67 -1.00 -10.11 -6.93
CA LEU A 67 -0.30 -11.18 -6.19
C LEU A 67 -0.11 -10.86 -4.71
N TRP A 68 -0.48 -9.65 -4.27
CA TRP A 68 -0.41 -9.26 -2.87
C TRP A 68 -1.40 -10.10 -2.04
N PRO A 69 -0.98 -10.62 -0.89
CA PRO A 69 -1.89 -11.40 -0.06
C PRO A 69 -3.11 -10.55 0.33
N PHE A 70 -4.30 -11.12 0.17
CA PHE A 70 -5.52 -10.45 0.57
C PHE A 70 -5.62 -10.40 2.10
N SER A 71 -5.99 -9.25 2.61
CA SER A 71 -6.37 -9.08 4.00
C SER A 71 -7.59 -9.95 4.32
N PRO A 72 -7.68 -10.57 5.49
CA PRO A 72 -8.85 -11.33 5.91
C PRO A 72 -10.11 -10.45 6.00
N ILE A 73 -11.28 -11.07 6.06
CA ILE A 73 -12.52 -10.40 6.43
C ILE A 73 -12.62 -10.48 7.96
N ILE A 74 -12.85 -9.34 8.61
CA ILE A 74 -12.96 -9.21 10.06
C ILE A 74 -14.38 -8.76 10.39
N ASP A 75 -15.19 -9.69 10.87
CA ASP A 75 -16.59 -9.44 11.27
C ASP A 75 -16.69 -9.00 12.74
N GLU A 76 -15.61 -9.14 13.52
CA GLU A 76 -15.55 -8.67 14.89
C GLU A 76 -15.56 -7.15 14.95
N VAL A 77 -16.44 -6.60 15.78
CA VAL A 77 -16.54 -5.15 16.02
C VAL A 77 -15.56 -4.75 17.12
N HIS A 78 -14.58 -3.96 16.76
CA HIS A 78 -13.60 -3.42 17.70
C HIS A 78 -14.03 -2.04 18.22
N GLU A 79 -13.69 -1.74 19.46
CA GLU A 79 -13.98 -0.43 20.05
C GLU A 79 -13.16 0.67 19.37
N VAL A 80 -11.86 0.43 19.16
CA VAL A 80 -10.94 1.39 18.54
C VAL A 80 -10.08 0.70 17.48
N ILE A 81 -10.02 1.29 16.29
CA ILE A 81 -9.10 0.89 15.21
C ILE A 81 -8.19 2.08 14.86
N PHE A 82 -6.93 1.80 14.69
CA PHE A 82 -5.93 2.75 14.17
C PHE A 82 -5.71 2.48 12.69
N VAL A 83 -5.68 3.52 11.88
CA VAL A 83 -5.38 3.41 10.45
C VAL A 83 -4.23 4.33 10.07
N ASP A 84 -3.30 3.82 9.26
CA ASP A 84 -2.12 4.55 8.81
C ASP A 84 -1.65 4.06 7.43
N GLY A 85 -0.91 4.91 6.72
CA GLY A 85 -0.28 4.59 5.44
C GLY A 85 1.23 4.54 5.56
N ILE A 86 1.81 3.35 5.34
CA ILE A 86 3.28 3.16 5.33
C ILE A 86 3.79 3.32 3.91
N HIS A 87 4.53 4.38 3.66
CA HIS A 87 5.13 4.65 2.36
C HIS A 87 6.37 3.78 2.13
N LEU A 88 6.32 2.93 1.11
CA LEU A 88 7.45 2.14 0.61
C LEU A 88 8.16 2.92 -0.51
N GLY A 89 8.89 3.95 -0.13
CA GLY A 89 9.52 4.85 -1.09
C GLY A 89 8.49 5.64 -1.94
N PRO A 90 8.83 6.04 -3.19
CA PRO A 90 7.97 6.86 -4.03
C PRO A 90 6.90 6.06 -4.79
N ASN A 91 6.92 4.74 -4.73
CA ASN A 91 6.20 3.88 -5.68
C ASN A 91 4.99 3.18 -5.10
N ALA A 92 4.95 2.99 -3.78
CA ALA A 92 3.88 2.26 -3.12
C ALA A 92 3.62 2.74 -1.69
N VAL A 93 2.40 2.48 -1.26
CA VAL A 93 1.94 2.66 0.12
C VAL A 93 1.25 1.37 0.56
N VAL A 94 1.52 0.93 1.77
CA VAL A 94 0.74 -0.11 2.44
C VAL A 94 -0.18 0.56 3.43
N LEU A 95 -1.47 0.52 3.16
CA LEU A 95 -2.50 0.96 4.10
C LEU A 95 -2.69 -0.13 5.14
N ILE A 96 -2.76 0.24 6.40
CA ILE A 96 -2.89 -0.70 7.53
C ILE A 96 -4.06 -0.27 8.40
N ALA A 97 -4.82 -1.25 8.87
CA ALA A 97 -5.79 -1.13 9.95
C ALA A 97 -5.39 -2.07 11.07
N GLN A 98 -5.31 -1.57 12.30
CA GLN A 98 -4.84 -2.33 13.46
C GLN A 98 -5.57 -1.93 14.74
N THR A 99 -5.59 -2.84 15.71
CA THR A 99 -5.86 -2.56 17.12
C THR A 99 -4.52 -2.28 17.83
N PRO A 100 -4.49 -1.97 19.14
CA PRO A 100 -3.24 -1.94 19.89
C PRO A 100 -2.46 -3.25 19.87
N ASP A 101 -3.15 -4.38 19.69
CA ASP A 101 -2.59 -5.72 19.89
C ASP A 101 -2.24 -6.43 18.58
N CYS A 102 -2.96 -6.14 17.48
CA CYS A 102 -2.76 -6.85 16.22
C CYS A 102 -3.15 -6.05 14.98
N VAL A 103 -2.59 -6.44 13.84
CA VAL A 103 -2.97 -5.95 12.52
C VAL A 103 -4.22 -6.70 12.06
N LEU A 104 -5.30 -5.96 11.80
CA LEU A 104 -6.57 -6.48 11.30
C LEU A 104 -6.54 -6.68 9.79
N GLY A 105 -5.88 -5.77 9.09
CA GLY A 105 -5.82 -5.84 7.64
C GLY A 105 -4.83 -4.87 7.02
N TRP A 106 -4.53 -5.11 5.75
CA TRP A 106 -3.62 -4.30 4.95
C TRP A 106 -4.06 -4.25 3.50
N TYR A 107 -3.64 -3.21 2.79
CA TYR A 107 -3.87 -3.06 1.36
C TYR A 107 -2.71 -2.32 0.70
N ALA A 108 -2.03 -3.00 -0.25
CA ALA A 108 -0.95 -2.39 -1.01
C ALA A 108 -1.50 -1.59 -2.19
N THR A 109 -1.02 -0.37 -2.36
CA THR A 109 -1.47 0.55 -3.40
C THR A 109 -0.36 1.49 -3.83
N ARG A 110 -0.54 2.19 -4.96
CA ARG A 110 0.41 3.22 -5.42
C ARG A 110 0.28 4.54 -4.67
N SER A 111 -0.88 4.82 -4.11
CA SER A 111 -1.16 6.07 -3.40
C SER A 111 -2.33 5.94 -2.44
N GLU A 112 -2.32 6.75 -1.40
CA GLU A 112 -3.44 6.87 -0.46
C GLU A 112 -4.61 7.62 -1.10
N ASN A 113 -5.53 6.87 -1.67
CA ASN A 113 -6.76 7.43 -2.22
C ASN A 113 -8.00 6.75 -1.62
N SER A 114 -9.17 7.35 -1.82
CA SER A 114 -10.41 6.85 -1.21
C SER A 114 -10.77 5.44 -1.68
N ARG A 115 -10.44 5.06 -2.92
CA ARG A 115 -10.72 3.72 -3.46
C ARG A 115 -9.88 2.65 -2.75
N ALA A 116 -8.59 2.93 -2.52
CA ALA A 116 -7.70 2.02 -1.82
C ALA A 116 -8.11 1.87 -0.34
N TRP A 117 -8.42 2.97 0.34
CA TRP A 117 -8.96 2.93 1.69
C TRP A 117 -10.29 2.17 1.76
N SER A 118 -11.20 2.39 0.80
CA SER A 118 -12.46 1.64 0.73
C SER A 118 -12.22 0.13 0.57
N ALA A 119 -11.26 -0.26 -0.26
CA ALA A 119 -10.91 -1.68 -0.45
C ALA A 119 -10.42 -2.34 0.85
N LEU A 120 -9.67 -1.62 1.69
CA LEU A 120 -9.23 -2.11 3.00
C LEU A 120 -10.40 -2.17 3.99
N ILE A 121 -11.07 -1.03 4.23
CA ILE A 121 -12.03 -0.94 5.34
C ILE A 121 -13.35 -1.65 5.07
N SER A 122 -13.71 -1.94 3.81
CA SER A 122 -14.86 -2.77 3.48
C SER A 122 -14.74 -4.24 3.94
N ARG A 123 -13.54 -4.65 4.33
CA ARG A 123 -13.26 -6.00 4.83
C ARG A 123 -13.24 -6.08 6.36
N ILE A 124 -13.50 -4.97 7.05
CA ILE A 124 -13.43 -4.86 8.51
C ILE A 124 -14.75 -4.26 8.99
N ALA A 125 -15.34 -4.87 10.02
CA ALA A 125 -16.56 -4.36 10.65
C ALA A 125 -16.35 -2.92 11.17
N PRO A 126 -17.35 -2.03 11.05
CA PRO A 126 -17.25 -0.65 11.51
C PRO A 126 -16.91 -0.57 13.01
N PRO A 127 -15.81 0.09 13.42
CA PRO A 127 -15.50 0.28 14.83
C PRO A 127 -16.33 1.42 15.45
N ALA A 128 -16.37 1.49 16.79
CA ALA A 128 -16.95 2.64 17.48
C ALA A 128 -16.12 3.92 17.25
N LEU A 129 -14.80 3.78 17.20
CA LEU A 129 -13.85 4.88 16.99
C LEU A 129 -12.74 4.48 16.04
N VAL A 130 -12.38 5.37 15.11
CA VAL A 130 -11.16 5.21 14.30
C VAL A 130 -10.19 6.36 14.54
N VAL A 131 -8.93 6.03 14.74
CA VAL A 131 -7.83 6.99 14.88
C VAL A 131 -7.04 7.06 13.58
N THR A 132 -6.90 8.26 13.01
CA THR A 132 -6.25 8.48 11.71
C THR A 132 -5.41 9.77 11.71
N ASP A 133 -4.49 9.89 10.75
CA ASP A 133 -3.70 11.10 10.50
C ASP A 133 -4.49 12.25 9.83
N LYS A 134 -5.74 12.00 9.41
CA LYS A 134 -6.63 12.93 8.69
C LYS A 134 -6.37 13.01 7.17
N GLY A 135 -5.91 11.95 6.52
CA GLY A 135 -5.84 11.88 5.06
C GLY A 135 -7.24 12.04 4.42
N SER A 136 -7.35 12.90 3.38
CA SER A 136 -8.65 13.14 2.70
C SER A 136 -9.20 11.88 2.02
N GLY A 137 -8.31 10.99 1.57
CA GLY A 137 -8.68 9.69 0.99
C GLY A 137 -9.40 8.80 2.00
N PHE A 138 -8.84 8.68 3.21
CA PHE A 138 -9.46 7.92 4.29
C PHE A 138 -10.79 8.56 4.75
N ALA A 139 -10.83 9.87 4.94
CA ALA A 139 -12.04 10.56 5.39
C ALA A 139 -13.24 10.30 4.47
N ARG A 140 -13.01 10.31 3.14
CA ARG A 140 -14.05 9.99 2.15
C ARG A 140 -14.48 8.53 2.22
N ALA A 141 -13.54 7.60 2.32
CA ALA A 141 -13.83 6.17 2.44
C ALA A 141 -14.60 5.85 3.72
N CYS A 142 -14.16 6.41 4.86
CA CYS A 142 -14.79 6.23 6.15
C CYS A 142 -16.26 6.72 6.14
N LYS A 143 -16.52 7.91 5.61
CA LYS A 143 -17.88 8.44 5.48
C LYS A 143 -18.81 7.52 4.68
N ASN A 144 -18.29 6.84 3.66
CA ASN A 144 -19.09 5.98 2.79
C ASN A 144 -19.31 4.57 3.37
N ILE A 145 -18.31 3.99 4.05
CA ILE A 145 -18.34 2.59 4.48
C ILE A 145 -18.62 2.47 5.99
N TRP A 146 -18.09 3.39 6.80
CA TRP A 146 -18.28 3.45 8.25
C TRP A 146 -19.00 4.73 8.70
N PRO A 147 -20.22 5.02 8.22
CA PRO A 147 -20.87 6.32 8.42
C PRO A 147 -21.16 6.66 9.90
N THR A 148 -21.26 5.66 10.75
CA THR A 148 -21.55 5.83 12.20
C THR A 148 -20.30 5.84 13.06
N THR A 149 -19.13 5.51 12.50
CA THR A 149 -17.87 5.48 13.22
C THR A 149 -17.39 6.89 13.56
N ARG A 150 -17.05 7.12 14.82
CA ARG A 150 -16.42 8.37 15.26
C ARG A 150 -14.98 8.43 14.76
N VAL A 151 -14.54 9.60 14.30
CA VAL A 151 -13.18 9.79 13.79
C VAL A 151 -12.39 10.69 14.74
N GLN A 152 -11.27 10.18 15.23
CA GLN A 152 -10.32 10.93 16.03
C GLN A 152 -9.02 11.15 15.28
N ARG A 153 -8.49 12.36 15.35
CA ARG A 153 -7.16 12.65 14.80
C ARG A 153 -6.08 12.06 15.69
N CYS A 154 -5.10 11.38 15.08
CA CYS A 154 -3.93 10.84 15.76
C CYS A 154 -3.12 11.97 16.42
N THR A 155 -2.99 11.93 17.74
CA THR A 155 -2.23 12.92 18.51
C THR A 155 -0.73 12.86 18.23
N PHE A 156 -0.20 11.67 17.93
CA PHE A 156 1.20 11.50 17.53
C PHE A 156 1.50 12.23 16.21
N HIS A 157 0.67 12.07 15.20
CA HIS A 157 0.82 12.79 13.93
C HIS A 157 0.65 14.30 14.10
N ALA A 158 -0.29 14.74 14.96
CA ALA A 158 -0.44 16.15 15.28
C ALA A 158 0.83 16.72 15.94
N TYR A 159 1.42 15.99 16.90
CA TYR A 159 2.70 16.35 17.49
C TYR A 159 3.85 16.39 16.48
N CYS A 160 3.95 15.39 15.60
CA CYS A 160 4.97 15.38 14.55
C CYS A 160 4.87 16.63 13.65
N ARG A 161 3.66 17.08 13.31
CA ARG A 161 3.44 18.32 12.55
C ARG A 161 3.89 19.56 13.33
N ILE A 162 3.57 19.65 14.62
CA ILE A 162 4.04 20.73 15.49
C ILE A 162 5.58 20.72 15.52
N ARG A 163 6.20 19.57 15.73
CA ARG A 163 7.65 19.43 15.77
C ARG A 163 8.34 19.84 14.46
N GLN A 164 7.73 19.52 13.31
CA GLN A 164 8.23 19.94 12.00
C GLN A 164 8.16 21.46 11.82
N ALA A 165 7.08 22.09 12.29
CA ALA A 165 6.88 23.53 12.18
C ALA A 165 7.72 24.34 13.18
N THR A 166 7.96 23.81 14.39
CA THR A 166 8.66 24.52 15.48
C THR A 166 10.12 24.11 15.67
N THR A 167 10.56 23.02 15.03
CA THR A 167 11.81 22.31 15.29
C THR A 167 11.86 21.66 16.69
N THR A 168 12.94 20.91 16.99
CA THR A 168 13.13 20.27 18.32
C THR A 168 13.73 21.22 19.35
N ARG A 169 14.25 22.38 18.91
CA ARG A 169 14.86 23.42 19.75
C ARG A 169 14.34 24.80 19.34
N PRO A 170 13.05 25.12 19.59
CA PRO A 170 12.44 26.35 19.15
C PRO A 170 13.07 27.56 19.86
N LYS A 171 13.38 28.61 19.10
CA LYS A 171 13.97 29.85 19.62
C LYS A 171 12.92 30.88 20.01
N LEU A 172 11.85 30.98 19.22
CA LEU A 172 10.76 31.95 19.47
C LEU A 172 9.85 31.47 20.59
N GLU A 173 9.35 32.37 21.43
CA GLU A 173 8.48 32.07 22.55
C GLU A 173 7.19 31.36 22.12
N ALA A 174 6.53 31.85 21.09
CA ALA A 174 5.34 31.20 20.52
C ALA A 174 5.62 29.73 20.05
N SER A 175 6.78 29.52 19.46
CA SER A 175 7.18 28.17 19.03
C SER A 175 7.51 27.25 20.22
N ARG A 176 8.08 27.80 21.31
CA ARG A 176 8.31 27.05 22.57
C ARG A 176 7.00 26.63 23.21
N SER A 177 6.04 27.57 23.31
CA SER A 177 4.72 27.30 23.87
C SER A 177 3.96 26.25 23.07
N LEU A 178 3.96 26.35 21.74
CA LEU A 178 3.34 25.37 20.86
C LEU A 178 4.00 23.98 20.96
N TYR A 179 5.32 23.92 21.04
CA TYR A 179 6.06 22.68 21.22
C TYR A 179 5.78 22.02 22.57
N ALA A 180 5.72 22.83 23.65
CA ALA A 180 5.36 22.37 24.99
C ALA A 180 3.95 21.77 25.03
N LEU A 181 2.97 22.48 24.43
CA LEU A 181 1.59 22.01 24.30
C LEU A 181 1.52 20.66 23.56
N GLY A 182 2.23 20.52 22.43
CA GLY A 182 2.28 19.28 21.69
C GLY A 182 2.84 18.11 22.51
N ARG A 183 3.88 18.35 23.31
CA ARG A 183 4.45 17.34 24.22
C ARG A 183 3.49 16.95 25.35
N HIS A 184 2.75 17.91 25.89
CA HIS A 184 1.75 17.66 26.94
C HIS A 184 0.66 16.72 26.43
N HIS A 185 0.14 16.96 25.23
CA HIS A 185 -0.89 16.10 24.63
C HIS A 185 -0.43 14.64 24.38
N LEU A 186 0.86 14.42 24.14
CA LEU A 186 1.39 13.04 24.03
C LEU A 186 1.44 12.32 25.38
N ARG A 187 1.75 13.04 26.46
CA ARG A 187 1.92 12.47 27.81
C ARG A 187 0.61 12.20 28.54
N ALA A 188 -0.44 12.94 28.21
CA ALA A 188 -1.73 12.85 28.90
C ALA A 188 -2.52 11.55 28.65
N ARG A 189 -1.94 10.57 27.94
CA ARG A 189 -2.59 9.29 27.56
C ARG A 189 -1.82 8.04 28.01
N HIS A 190 -0.88 8.17 28.97
CA HIS A 190 -0.22 7.04 29.63
C HIS A 190 -0.61 6.95 31.09
#